data_9b63442f430d678d88c5a29a2913af76
#
_entry.id   9b63442f430d678d88c5a29a2913af76
#
_cell.length_a   1.000
_cell.length_b   1.000
_cell.length_c   1.000
_cell.angle_alpha   90.00
_cell.angle_beta   90.00
_cell.angle_gamma   90.00
#
_symmetry.space_group_name_H-M   'P 1'
#
loop_
_entity.id
_entity.type
_entity.pdbx_description
1 polymer ?
#
loop_
_entity_poly.entity_id
_entity_poly.type
_entity_poly.pdbx_seq_one_letter_code
_entity_poly.pdbx_strand_id
1 'polypeptide(L)'
;MAEITNALNSTVTAGGAPINPKGVLGKDDFLTLLLAQLQQQDPTEPTDTQTILTQTSQLATLEASSNTNKALEELSVTLSNSLTNSNQYSTVSSIGKIADLGGNSIILNEEAVQRDGDIEFEVYFHNDIKVGTLAISDLNGNIVHKINLEEGKKGVYPFKWDGTSDNGNALEDGEYSITATYVDSNGDPYATRMGYYPVESVKFDKTDTFMKLGSSYIPLSGISEIYANVKELEEPIDIKDLILGN
;
A
#
# COMPACT_ATOMS: atom_id res chain seq x y z
N MET A 1 50.87 -14.07 13.21
CA MET A 1 51.48 -12.84 12.69
C MET A 1 50.34 -11.80 12.74
N ALA A 2 49.96 -11.28 13.82
CA ALA A 2 50.53 -10.33 14.78
C ALA A 2 50.88 -8.98 14.16
N GLU A 3 50.03 -8.02 14.52
CA GLU A 3 50.35 -6.65 14.88
C GLU A 3 51.10 -5.81 13.83
N ILE A 4 50.39 -4.87 13.20
CA ILE A 4 50.76 -3.44 13.07
C ILE A 4 49.49 -2.63 12.88
N THR A 5 48.82 -2.22 13.92
CA THR A 5 47.85 -1.12 13.90
C THR A 5 47.86 -0.45 15.26
N ASN A 6 48.89 0.33 15.54
CA ASN A 6 48.80 1.31 16.60
C ASN A 6 50.00 2.26 16.54
N ALA A 7 49.95 3.27 15.69
CA ALA A 7 50.83 4.45 15.85
C ALA A 7 50.39 5.54 14.88
N LEU A 8 49.32 6.27 15.14
CA LEU A 8 49.09 7.63 14.64
C LEU A 8 47.97 8.28 15.51
N ASN A 9 48.21 8.32 16.79
CA ASN A 9 47.50 9.23 17.68
C ASN A 9 48.50 10.06 18.46
N SER A 10 49.25 10.88 17.74
CA SER A 10 50.05 11.95 18.38
C SER A 10 49.30 13.26 18.18
N THR A 11 48.59 13.64 19.22
CA THR A 11 48.11 14.98 19.48
C THR A 11 49.25 15.98 19.41
N VAL A 12 49.37 16.75 18.33
CA VAL A 12 50.16 17.93 18.28
C VAL A 12 49.37 19.06 18.93
N THR A 13 49.69 19.35 20.16
CA THR A 13 49.17 20.52 20.91
C THR A 13 50.06 21.71 20.52
N ALA A 14 49.64 22.50 19.54
CA ALA A 14 50.18 23.84 19.30
C ALA A 14 49.07 24.84 19.62
N GLY A 15 49.30 25.61 20.70
CA GLY A 15 48.65 26.86 21.08
C GLY A 15 47.23 27.15 20.64
N GLY A 16 46.24 26.71 21.39
CA GLY A 16 45.08 27.50 21.74
C GLY A 16 44.01 27.84 20.67
N ALA A 17 43.52 26.90 19.89
CA ALA A 17 42.16 27.00 19.33
C ALA A 17 41.62 25.59 19.07
N PRO A 18 40.34 25.26 19.34
CA PRO A 18 39.79 23.96 19.06
C PRO A 18 39.67 23.78 17.52
N ILE A 19 40.42 22.83 16.99
CA ILE A 19 40.32 22.46 15.58
C ILE A 19 38.99 21.71 15.39
N ASN A 20 38.08 22.28 14.62
CA ASN A 20 36.83 21.67 14.25
C ASN A 20 37.11 20.43 13.32
N PRO A 21 36.87 19.18 13.78
CA PRO A 21 37.23 17.96 13.03
C PRO A 21 36.41 17.71 11.76
N LYS A 22 35.44 18.57 11.44
CA LYS A 22 34.56 18.42 10.26
C LYS A 22 34.90 19.34 9.11
N GLY A 23 35.98 20.14 9.17
CA GLY A 23 36.48 20.93 8.04
C GLY A 23 35.51 22.00 7.48
N VAL A 24 34.40 22.26 8.17
CA VAL A 24 33.46 23.32 7.83
C VAL A 24 33.65 24.43 8.84
N LEU A 25 34.29 25.53 8.41
CA LEU A 25 34.34 26.75 9.22
C LEU A 25 32.92 27.24 9.47
N GLY A 26 32.47 27.16 10.70
CA GLY A 26 31.21 27.73 11.12
C GLY A 26 31.27 29.25 11.24
N LYS A 27 30.12 29.90 11.34
CA LYS A 27 29.99 31.34 11.56
C LYS A 27 30.82 31.83 12.76
N ASP A 28 30.86 31.05 13.82
CA ASP A 28 31.56 31.43 15.06
C ASP A 28 33.06 31.32 14.88
N ASP A 29 33.57 30.33 14.17
CA ASP A 29 34.99 30.19 13.79
C ASP A 29 35.44 31.34 12.90
N PHE A 30 34.60 31.72 11.92
CA PHE A 30 34.86 32.83 11.03
C PHE A 30 34.86 34.18 11.79
N LEU A 31 33.86 34.42 12.67
CA LEU A 31 33.82 35.64 13.49
C LEU A 31 35.03 35.76 14.41
N THR A 32 35.53 34.64 14.93
CA THR A 32 36.73 34.59 15.77
C THR A 32 37.97 34.97 14.95
N LEU A 33 38.08 34.47 13.69
CA LEU A 33 39.18 34.84 12.77
C LEU A 33 39.12 36.32 12.40
N LEU A 34 37.91 36.85 12.16
CA LEU A 34 37.68 38.26 11.84
C LEU A 34 38.07 39.17 13.00
N LEU A 35 37.73 38.83 14.24
CA LEU A 35 38.16 39.53 15.45
C LEU A 35 39.68 39.52 15.62
N ALA A 36 40.29 38.39 15.36
CA ALA A 36 41.79 38.28 15.42
C ALA A 36 42.46 39.14 14.36
N GLN A 37 41.92 39.22 13.12
CA GLN A 37 42.42 40.06 12.06
C GLN A 37 42.22 41.57 12.36
N LEU A 38 41.08 41.93 12.96
CA LEU A 38 40.80 43.32 13.38
C LEU A 38 41.76 43.80 14.47
N GLN A 39 42.20 42.91 15.35
CA GLN A 39 43.16 43.20 16.42
C GLN A 39 44.61 43.34 15.90
N GLN A 40 44.92 42.80 14.74
CA GLN A 40 46.24 42.85 14.14
C GLN A 40 46.39 43.93 13.04
N GLN A 41 45.32 44.68 12.69
CA GLN A 41 45.38 45.71 11.66
C GLN A 41 46.02 47.00 12.15
N ASP A 42 46.99 47.51 11.39
CA ASP A 42 47.61 48.83 11.54
C ASP A 42 46.59 49.93 11.14
N PRO A 43 46.33 50.95 11.95
CA PRO A 43 45.29 51.97 11.67
C PRO A 43 45.56 52.85 10.43
N THR A 44 46.64 52.63 9.68
CA THR A 44 47.05 53.48 8.56
C THR A 44 46.65 52.96 7.18
N GLU A 45 46.16 51.71 7.03
CA GLU A 45 45.63 51.18 5.78
C GLU A 45 44.32 50.38 6.01
N PRO A 46 43.18 51.02 5.73
CA PRO A 46 41.86 50.37 5.86
C PRO A 46 41.67 49.43 4.65
N THR A 47 42.27 48.23 4.69
CA THR A 47 42.05 47.21 3.68
C THR A 47 40.74 46.43 3.98
N ASP A 48 39.75 46.62 3.11
CA ASP A 48 38.76 45.65 2.66
C ASP A 48 37.72 45.12 3.63
N THR A 49 37.39 45.89 4.70
CA THR A 49 36.29 45.55 5.62
C THR A 49 34.98 45.36 4.90
N GLN A 50 34.77 46.11 3.76
CA GLN A 50 33.55 46.01 2.93
C GLN A 50 33.44 44.67 2.21
N THR A 51 34.54 44.14 1.69
CA THR A 51 34.58 42.83 1.03
C THR A 51 34.28 41.70 2.01
N ILE A 52 34.87 41.77 3.22
CA ILE A 52 34.65 40.80 4.27
C ILE A 52 33.20 40.82 4.74
N LEU A 53 32.57 41.99 4.94
CA LEU A 53 31.16 42.13 5.30
C LEU A 53 30.26 41.55 4.20
N THR A 54 30.57 41.78 2.94
CA THR A 54 29.81 41.20 1.81
C THR A 54 29.89 39.68 1.79
N GLN A 55 31.11 39.11 1.97
CA GLN A 55 31.29 37.65 2.04
C GLN A 55 30.57 37.04 3.24
N THR A 56 30.61 37.71 4.41
CA THR A 56 29.90 37.24 5.60
C THR A 56 28.38 37.26 5.37
N SER A 57 27.85 38.29 4.73
CA SER A 57 26.44 38.37 4.37
C SER A 57 26.03 37.26 3.41
N GLN A 58 26.88 36.93 2.42
CA GLN A 58 26.68 35.82 1.49
C GLN A 58 26.67 34.46 2.20
N LEU A 59 27.63 34.24 3.13
CA LEU A 59 27.68 33.03 3.96
C LEU A 59 26.45 32.89 4.85
N ALA A 60 26.03 33.98 5.52
CA ALA A 60 24.81 33.98 6.34
C ALA A 60 23.56 33.68 5.51
N THR A 61 23.47 34.18 4.28
CA THR A 61 22.37 33.88 3.35
C THR A 61 22.40 32.41 2.92
N LEU A 62 23.58 31.87 2.65
CA LEU A 62 23.73 30.43 2.30
C LEU A 62 23.34 29.53 3.48
N GLU A 63 23.78 29.88 4.69
CA GLU A 63 23.43 29.14 5.91
C GLU A 63 21.93 29.20 6.17
N ALA A 64 21.31 30.37 6.05
CA ALA A 64 19.85 30.53 6.18
C ALA A 64 19.10 29.69 5.12
N SER A 65 19.59 29.69 3.89
CA SER A 65 19.01 28.85 2.81
C SER A 65 19.19 27.36 3.10
N SER A 66 20.36 26.93 3.58
CA SER A 66 20.62 25.53 3.99
C SER A 66 19.71 25.09 5.13
N ASN A 67 19.54 25.93 6.16
CA ASN A 67 18.66 25.65 7.28
C ASN A 67 17.18 25.61 6.83
N THR A 68 16.78 26.48 5.92
CA THR A 68 15.44 26.45 5.32
C THR A 68 15.20 25.14 4.56
N ASN A 69 16.18 24.69 3.75
CA ASN A 69 16.07 23.43 3.02
C ASN A 69 15.96 22.22 3.99
N LYS A 70 16.76 22.20 5.05
CA LYS A 70 16.64 21.15 6.09
C LYS A 70 15.27 21.16 6.77
N ALA A 71 14.77 22.33 7.13
CA ALA A 71 13.45 22.47 7.73
C ALA A 71 12.32 22.01 6.80
N LEU A 72 12.44 22.28 5.48
CA LEU A 72 11.50 21.79 4.47
C LEU A 72 11.58 20.27 4.31
N GLU A 73 12.76 19.68 4.36
CA GLU A 73 12.95 18.24 4.32
C GLU A 73 12.32 17.56 5.56
N GLU A 74 12.58 18.08 6.75
CA GLU A 74 11.97 17.60 8.01
C GLU A 74 10.44 17.75 8.00
N LEU A 75 9.92 18.86 7.47
CA LEU A 75 8.49 19.07 7.29
C LEU A 75 7.89 18.05 6.32
N SER A 76 8.56 17.78 5.20
CA SER A 76 8.13 16.78 4.21
C SER A 76 8.04 15.38 4.82
N VAL A 77 9.06 14.98 5.60
CA VAL A 77 9.06 13.70 6.32
C VAL A 77 7.94 13.64 7.36
N THR A 78 7.77 14.72 8.12
CA THR A 78 6.73 14.79 9.16
C THR A 78 5.33 14.72 8.55
N LEU A 79 5.11 15.44 7.44
CA LEU A 79 3.83 15.41 6.72
C LEU A 79 3.55 14.02 6.13
N SER A 80 4.55 13.38 5.52
CA SER A 80 4.44 12.01 5.00
C SER A 80 4.06 11.03 6.11
N ASN A 81 4.73 11.08 7.25
CA ASN A 81 4.42 10.24 8.40
C ASN A 81 3.01 10.50 8.96
N SER A 82 2.58 11.76 9.00
CA SER A 82 1.24 12.15 9.46
C SER A 82 0.14 11.63 8.54
N LEU A 83 0.34 11.71 7.23
CA LEU A 83 -0.58 11.16 6.22
C LEU A 83 -0.65 9.62 6.32
N THR A 84 0.50 8.96 6.48
CA THR A 84 0.56 7.51 6.67
C THR A 84 -0.23 7.09 7.92
N ASN A 85 -0.03 7.74 9.04
CA ASN A 85 -0.75 7.44 10.28
C ASN A 85 -2.26 7.67 10.13
N SER A 86 -2.67 8.77 9.47
CA SER A 86 -4.10 9.05 9.23
C SER A 86 -4.74 7.96 8.36
N ASN A 87 -4.06 7.51 7.31
CA ASN A 87 -4.54 6.43 6.44
C ASN A 87 -4.64 5.10 7.21
N GLN A 88 -3.70 4.81 8.10
CA GLN A 88 -3.73 3.60 8.93
C GLN A 88 -4.97 3.56 9.82
N TYR A 89 -5.32 4.65 10.51
CA TYR A 89 -6.54 4.71 11.33
C TYR A 89 -7.81 4.54 10.49
N SER A 90 -7.88 5.17 9.34
CA SER A 90 -8.99 5.02 8.41
C SER A 90 -9.15 3.57 7.94
N THR A 91 -8.03 2.91 7.62
CA THR A 91 -8.04 1.53 7.14
C THR A 91 -8.46 0.53 8.23
N VAL A 92 -8.05 0.73 9.47
CA VAL A 92 -8.50 -0.11 10.60
C VAL A 92 -10.03 -0.03 10.79
N SER A 93 -10.63 1.12 10.51
CA SER A 93 -12.10 1.28 10.60
C SER A 93 -12.87 0.49 9.54
N SER A 94 -12.16 -0.12 8.60
CA SER A 94 -12.74 -0.99 7.57
C SER A 94 -12.88 -2.46 8.03
N ILE A 95 -12.31 -2.84 9.17
CA ILE A 95 -12.47 -4.21 9.71
C ILE A 95 -13.94 -4.48 9.96
N GLY A 96 -14.43 -5.62 9.48
CA GLY A 96 -15.84 -6.04 9.53
C GLY A 96 -16.72 -5.47 8.42
N LYS A 97 -16.20 -4.59 7.57
CA LYS A 97 -16.86 -4.12 6.35
C LYS A 97 -16.56 -5.06 5.19
N ILE A 98 -17.21 -4.83 4.05
CA ILE A 98 -16.98 -5.61 2.82
C ILE A 98 -16.08 -4.82 1.89
N ALA A 99 -14.98 -5.43 1.47
CA ALA A 99 -14.10 -4.91 0.42
C ALA A 99 -14.52 -5.50 -0.93
N ASP A 100 -14.52 -4.65 -1.94
CA ASP A 100 -14.68 -5.01 -3.35
C ASP A 100 -13.34 -4.85 -4.08
N LEU A 101 -12.92 -5.90 -4.77
CA LEU A 101 -11.70 -5.90 -5.58
C LEU A 101 -11.93 -5.31 -6.99
N GLY A 102 -13.17 -4.90 -7.32
CA GLY A 102 -13.53 -4.28 -8.60
C GLY A 102 -13.66 -5.26 -9.76
N GLY A 103 -13.42 -6.56 -9.55
CA GLY A 103 -13.55 -7.60 -10.56
C GLY A 103 -14.28 -8.83 -10.00
N ASN A 104 -14.93 -9.56 -10.88
CA ASN A 104 -15.62 -10.81 -10.56
C ASN A 104 -15.24 -11.94 -11.50
N SER A 105 -14.08 -11.84 -12.14
CA SER A 105 -13.66 -12.75 -13.20
C SER A 105 -12.36 -13.47 -12.88
N ILE A 106 -12.21 -14.64 -13.45
CA ILE A 106 -10.98 -15.44 -13.48
C ILE A 106 -10.49 -15.55 -14.92
N ILE A 107 -9.19 -15.74 -15.09
CA ILE A 107 -8.58 -15.94 -16.40
C ILE A 107 -8.34 -17.44 -16.58
N LEU A 108 -9.04 -18.04 -17.55
CA LEU A 108 -8.74 -19.37 -18.03
C LEU A 108 -7.59 -19.27 -19.03
N ASN A 109 -6.51 -19.99 -18.81
CA ASN A 109 -5.43 -20.18 -19.76
C ASN A 109 -4.82 -21.58 -19.58
N GLU A 110 -4.24 -22.12 -20.66
CA GLU A 110 -3.65 -23.45 -20.65
C GLU A 110 -2.58 -23.63 -19.54
N GLU A 111 -1.83 -22.58 -19.21
CA GLU A 111 -0.81 -22.65 -18.15
C GLU A 111 -1.42 -22.81 -16.76
N ALA A 112 -2.55 -22.18 -16.48
CA ALA A 112 -3.23 -22.27 -15.20
C ALA A 112 -3.81 -23.66 -14.97
N VAL A 113 -4.47 -24.22 -15.99
CA VAL A 113 -5.05 -25.58 -15.93
C VAL A 113 -3.97 -26.65 -15.92
N GLN A 114 -2.90 -26.51 -16.71
CA GLN A 114 -1.80 -27.50 -16.74
C GLN A 114 -0.96 -27.54 -15.47
N ARG A 115 -0.87 -26.43 -14.73
CA ARG A 115 -0.03 -26.36 -13.53
C ARG A 115 -0.68 -27.05 -12.33
N ASP A 116 -1.97 -26.85 -12.12
CA ASP A 116 -2.69 -27.26 -10.91
C ASP A 116 -3.95 -28.13 -11.20
N GLY A 117 -4.29 -28.36 -12.47
CA GLY A 117 -5.45 -29.15 -12.89
C GLY A 117 -6.78 -28.42 -12.78
N ASP A 118 -6.93 -27.54 -11.80
CA ASP A 118 -8.14 -26.76 -11.54
C ASP A 118 -7.78 -25.30 -11.22
N ILE A 119 -8.64 -24.37 -11.62
CA ILE A 119 -8.55 -22.98 -11.20
C ILE A 119 -9.27 -22.84 -9.85
N GLU A 120 -8.51 -22.45 -8.82
CA GLU A 120 -9.06 -22.21 -7.49
C GLU A 120 -9.47 -20.75 -7.32
N PHE A 121 -10.66 -20.52 -6.77
CA PHE A 121 -11.16 -19.19 -6.44
C PHE A 121 -12.07 -19.25 -5.22
N GLU A 122 -12.33 -18.10 -4.62
CA GLU A 122 -13.16 -17.99 -3.42
C GLU A 122 -14.35 -17.08 -3.68
N VAL A 123 -15.49 -17.39 -3.06
CA VAL A 123 -16.68 -16.55 -3.09
C VAL A 123 -17.20 -16.36 -1.66
N TYR A 124 -17.52 -15.12 -1.31
CA TYR A 124 -18.12 -14.78 -0.03
C TYR A 124 -19.62 -14.77 -0.10
N PHE A 125 -20.24 -15.52 0.82
CA PHE A 125 -21.69 -15.54 1.04
C PHE A 125 -22.01 -14.83 2.36
N HIS A 126 -22.77 -13.75 2.27
CA HIS A 126 -23.05 -12.88 3.42
C HIS A 126 -24.21 -13.37 4.29
N ASN A 127 -25.01 -14.34 3.80
CA ASN A 127 -26.05 -15.04 4.55
C ASN A 127 -25.83 -16.55 4.48
N ASP A 128 -26.51 -17.29 5.37
CA ASP A 128 -26.53 -18.75 5.34
C ASP A 128 -27.13 -19.22 4.00
N ILE A 129 -26.55 -20.24 3.43
CA ILE A 129 -27.00 -20.85 2.17
C ILE A 129 -27.92 -22.02 2.50
N LYS A 130 -29.12 -22.05 1.97
CA LYS A 130 -29.99 -23.23 1.99
C LYS A 130 -29.89 -24.01 0.68
N VAL A 131 -29.94 -23.31 -0.42
CA VAL A 131 -29.75 -23.84 -1.77
C VAL A 131 -29.39 -22.68 -2.70
N GLY A 132 -28.62 -22.94 -3.73
CA GLY A 132 -28.25 -21.92 -4.69
C GLY A 132 -27.45 -22.50 -5.85
N THR A 133 -27.00 -21.61 -6.73
CA THR A 133 -26.17 -21.94 -7.85
C THR A 133 -25.08 -20.87 -8.04
N LEU A 134 -23.86 -21.33 -8.19
CA LEU A 134 -22.77 -20.52 -8.68
C LEU A 134 -22.68 -20.71 -10.19
N ALA A 135 -22.66 -19.61 -10.93
CA ALA A 135 -22.60 -19.59 -12.38
C ALA A 135 -21.26 -19.00 -12.83
N ILE A 136 -20.61 -19.68 -13.77
CA ILE A 136 -19.45 -19.21 -14.52
C ILE A 136 -19.94 -18.84 -15.89
N SER A 137 -19.69 -17.59 -16.32
CA SER A 137 -20.20 -17.04 -17.57
C SER A 137 -19.08 -16.49 -18.44
N ASP A 138 -19.24 -16.58 -19.76
CA ASP A 138 -18.33 -15.97 -20.72
C ASP A 138 -18.51 -14.44 -20.78
N LEU A 139 -17.69 -13.76 -21.60
CA LEU A 139 -17.75 -12.30 -21.79
C LEU A 139 -19.07 -11.81 -22.41
N ASN A 140 -19.87 -12.69 -23.01
CA ASN A 140 -21.18 -12.38 -23.57
C ASN A 140 -22.31 -12.55 -22.54
N GLY A 141 -21.98 -13.01 -21.34
CA GLY A 141 -22.94 -13.31 -20.28
C GLY A 141 -23.61 -14.68 -20.40
N ASN A 142 -23.14 -15.55 -21.31
CA ASN A 142 -23.68 -16.91 -21.40
C ASN A 142 -23.11 -17.77 -20.30
N ILE A 143 -23.96 -18.45 -19.56
CA ILE A 143 -23.52 -19.38 -18.51
C ILE A 143 -22.90 -20.60 -19.19
N VAL A 144 -21.65 -20.88 -18.90
CA VAL A 144 -20.90 -22.02 -19.47
C VAL A 144 -20.78 -23.17 -18.48
N HIS A 145 -20.77 -22.88 -17.18
CA HIS A 145 -20.68 -23.89 -16.12
C HIS A 145 -21.47 -23.49 -14.88
N LYS A 146 -22.12 -24.47 -14.24
CA LYS A 146 -22.89 -24.27 -13.02
C LYS A 146 -22.41 -25.19 -11.90
N ILE A 147 -22.21 -24.65 -10.72
CA ILE A 147 -21.93 -25.41 -9.51
C ILE A 147 -23.10 -25.25 -8.55
N ASN A 148 -23.73 -26.37 -8.18
CA ASN A 148 -24.79 -26.35 -7.17
C ASN A 148 -24.20 -26.09 -5.80
N LEU A 149 -24.82 -25.16 -5.07
CA LEU A 149 -24.43 -24.82 -3.71
C LEU A 149 -25.16 -25.72 -2.71
N GLU A 150 -24.41 -26.32 -1.83
CA GLU A 150 -24.94 -27.10 -0.71
C GLU A 150 -25.32 -26.19 0.47
N GLU A 151 -26.11 -26.70 1.40
CA GLU A 151 -26.44 -25.97 2.62
C GLU A 151 -25.16 -25.63 3.41
N GLY A 152 -25.03 -24.35 3.78
CA GLY A 152 -23.85 -23.84 4.45
C GLY A 152 -24.10 -22.58 5.25
N LYS A 153 -23.14 -22.23 6.11
CA LYS A 153 -23.17 -20.99 6.88
C LYS A 153 -22.63 -19.84 6.05
N LYS A 154 -22.95 -18.61 6.42
CA LYS A 154 -22.31 -17.44 5.84
C LYS A 154 -20.78 -17.54 5.99
N GLY A 155 -20.04 -17.14 4.98
CA GLY A 155 -18.57 -17.24 4.99
C GLY A 155 -17.97 -17.20 3.61
N VAL A 156 -16.64 -17.33 3.56
CA VAL A 156 -15.87 -17.47 2.33
C VAL A 156 -15.72 -18.95 2.02
N TYR A 157 -16.05 -19.33 0.79
CA TYR A 157 -16.00 -20.72 0.32
C TYR A 157 -15.04 -20.84 -0.87
N PRO A 158 -14.12 -21.82 -0.82
CA PRO A 158 -13.26 -22.15 -1.94
C PRO A 158 -14.02 -22.98 -2.96
N PHE A 159 -13.80 -22.69 -4.23
CA PHE A 159 -14.31 -23.44 -5.39
C PHE A 159 -13.16 -23.82 -6.31
N LYS A 160 -13.40 -24.84 -7.11
CA LYS A 160 -12.47 -25.33 -8.13
C LYS A 160 -13.20 -25.47 -9.44
N TRP A 161 -12.54 -25.12 -10.54
CA TRP A 161 -13.07 -25.27 -11.88
C TRP A 161 -11.96 -25.72 -12.83
N ASP A 162 -12.24 -26.77 -13.57
CA ASP A 162 -11.29 -27.41 -14.50
C ASP A 162 -11.27 -26.75 -15.90
N GLY A 163 -11.96 -25.64 -16.10
CA GLY A 163 -12.04 -24.95 -17.39
C GLY A 163 -12.98 -25.64 -18.40
N THR A 164 -13.85 -26.54 -17.94
CA THR A 164 -14.83 -27.19 -18.81
C THR A 164 -16.24 -26.62 -18.64
N SER A 165 -17.06 -26.79 -19.69
CA SER A 165 -18.49 -26.48 -19.65
C SER A 165 -19.27 -27.61 -18.94
N ASP A 166 -20.56 -27.36 -18.64
CA ASP A 166 -21.48 -28.38 -18.09
C ASP A 166 -21.57 -29.65 -18.96
N ASN A 167 -21.25 -29.57 -20.24
CA ASN A 167 -21.23 -30.71 -21.17
C ASN A 167 -19.87 -31.43 -21.21
N GLY A 168 -18.89 -31.01 -20.38
CA GLY A 168 -17.55 -31.58 -20.32
C GLY A 168 -16.63 -31.15 -21.49
N ASN A 169 -17.00 -30.14 -22.25
CA ASN A 169 -16.14 -29.61 -23.31
C ASN A 169 -15.18 -28.60 -22.74
N ALA A 170 -13.89 -28.68 -23.08
CA ALA A 170 -12.93 -27.65 -22.74
C ALA A 170 -13.34 -26.30 -23.37
N LEU A 171 -13.21 -25.25 -22.60
CA LEU A 171 -13.51 -23.91 -23.05
C LEU A 171 -12.24 -23.19 -23.53
N GLU A 172 -12.42 -22.15 -24.34
CA GLU A 172 -11.30 -21.37 -24.87
C GLU A 172 -10.65 -20.53 -23.77
N ASP A 173 -9.37 -20.23 -23.93
CA ASP A 173 -8.66 -19.29 -23.08
C ASP A 173 -9.36 -17.93 -23.08
N GLY A 174 -9.57 -17.36 -21.90
CA GLY A 174 -10.30 -16.11 -21.79
C GLY A 174 -10.65 -15.73 -20.36
N GLU A 175 -11.42 -14.67 -20.24
CA GLU A 175 -11.94 -14.17 -18.99
C GLU A 175 -13.37 -14.68 -18.75
N TYR A 176 -13.61 -15.23 -17.57
CA TYR A 176 -14.91 -15.79 -17.17
C TYR A 176 -15.36 -15.16 -15.86
N SER A 177 -16.59 -14.65 -15.85
CA SER A 177 -17.18 -14.02 -14.67
C SER A 177 -17.83 -15.05 -13.74
N ILE A 178 -17.73 -14.80 -12.44
CA ILE A 178 -18.27 -15.68 -11.40
C ILE A 178 -19.32 -14.92 -10.60
N THR A 179 -20.54 -15.45 -10.61
CA THR A 179 -21.68 -14.95 -9.84
C THR A 179 -22.35 -16.10 -9.12
N ALA A 180 -23.03 -15.82 -8.02
CA ALA A 180 -23.83 -16.82 -7.33
C ALA A 180 -25.18 -16.24 -6.92
N THR A 181 -26.23 -17.05 -7.06
CA THR A 181 -27.57 -16.76 -6.57
C THR A 181 -27.98 -17.86 -5.60
N TYR A 182 -28.55 -17.50 -4.47
CA TYR A 182 -28.92 -18.45 -3.42
C TYR A 182 -30.08 -17.94 -2.59
N VAL A 183 -30.72 -18.83 -1.86
CA VAL A 183 -31.74 -18.50 -0.86
C VAL A 183 -31.24 -18.90 0.52
N ASP A 184 -31.60 -18.11 1.51
CA ASP A 184 -31.30 -18.41 2.92
C ASP A 184 -32.28 -19.40 3.53
N SER A 185 -32.11 -19.68 4.84
CA SER A 185 -33.02 -20.58 5.60
C SER A 185 -34.43 -20.05 5.73
N ASN A 186 -34.67 -18.76 5.54
CA ASN A 186 -36.00 -18.13 5.55
C ASN A 186 -36.66 -18.17 4.19
N GLY A 187 -35.92 -18.49 3.13
CA GLY A 187 -36.35 -18.46 1.74
C GLY A 187 -36.15 -17.12 1.06
N ASP A 188 -35.38 -16.21 1.67
CA ASP A 188 -35.06 -14.92 1.08
C ASP A 188 -33.96 -15.09 0.02
N PRO A 189 -34.10 -14.49 -1.19
CA PRO A 189 -33.14 -14.62 -2.26
C PRO A 189 -32.00 -13.61 -2.11
N TYR A 190 -30.78 -14.07 -2.44
CA TYR A 190 -29.56 -13.27 -2.43
C TYR A 190 -28.70 -13.54 -3.65
N ALA A 191 -27.90 -12.54 -4.06
CA ALA A 191 -26.84 -12.73 -5.01
C ALA A 191 -25.50 -12.28 -4.42
N THR A 192 -24.44 -12.86 -4.94
CA THR A 192 -23.08 -12.44 -4.66
C THR A 192 -22.19 -12.70 -5.88
N ARG A 193 -20.99 -12.20 -5.85
CA ARG A 193 -19.99 -12.44 -6.90
C ARG A 193 -18.62 -12.63 -6.30
N MET A 194 -17.71 -13.18 -7.05
CA MET A 194 -16.29 -13.13 -6.71
C MET A 194 -15.83 -11.67 -6.60
N GLY A 195 -14.87 -11.43 -5.74
CA GLY A 195 -14.31 -10.09 -5.52
C GLY A 195 -14.88 -9.36 -4.30
N TYR A 196 -15.98 -9.82 -3.72
CA TYR A 196 -16.49 -9.34 -2.43
C TYR A 196 -15.95 -10.16 -1.28
N TYR A 197 -15.34 -9.51 -0.29
CA TYR A 197 -14.80 -10.19 0.89
C TYR A 197 -14.94 -9.36 2.15
N PRO A 198 -15.24 -9.99 3.32
CA PRO A 198 -15.16 -9.29 4.58
C PRO A 198 -13.71 -8.93 4.91
N VAL A 199 -13.48 -7.73 5.38
CA VAL A 199 -12.18 -7.31 5.90
C VAL A 199 -11.98 -7.94 7.27
N GLU A 200 -11.15 -8.98 7.36
CA GLU A 200 -10.89 -9.70 8.60
C GLU A 200 -9.85 -9.00 9.48
N SER A 201 -8.80 -8.49 8.87
CA SER A 201 -7.72 -7.76 9.55
C SER A 201 -6.99 -6.83 8.59
N VAL A 202 -6.23 -5.91 9.18
CA VAL A 202 -5.35 -4.99 8.45
C VAL A 202 -3.93 -5.22 8.92
N LYS A 203 -3.00 -5.32 7.97
CA LYS A 203 -1.56 -5.43 8.21
C LYS A 203 -0.87 -4.21 7.63
N PHE A 204 -0.07 -3.54 8.46
CA PHE A 204 0.78 -2.43 8.04
C PHE A 204 2.20 -2.93 7.81
N ASP A 205 2.75 -2.63 6.66
CA ASP A 205 4.16 -2.82 6.35
C ASP A 205 4.81 -1.45 6.12
N LYS A 206 6.15 -1.41 5.97
CA LYS A 206 6.91 -0.16 5.79
C LYS A 206 6.51 0.60 4.53
N THR A 207 6.07 -0.10 3.50
CA THR A 207 5.80 0.45 2.17
C THR A 207 4.34 0.41 1.77
N ASP A 208 3.50 -0.44 2.41
CA ASP A 208 2.12 -0.64 2.00
C ASP A 208 1.24 -1.10 3.16
N THR A 209 -0.06 -0.97 2.98
CA THR A 209 -1.10 -1.46 3.88
C THR A 209 -1.87 -2.58 3.19
N PHE A 210 -2.02 -3.71 3.86
CA PHE A 210 -2.70 -4.89 3.34
C PHE A 210 -3.95 -5.18 4.16
N MET A 211 -5.01 -5.60 3.49
CA MET A 211 -6.21 -6.15 4.11
C MET A 211 -6.25 -7.66 3.94
N LYS A 212 -6.59 -8.39 5.00
CA LYS A 212 -6.86 -9.82 4.91
C LYS A 212 -8.29 -10.01 4.42
N LEU A 213 -8.42 -10.58 3.23
CA LEU A 213 -9.65 -10.85 2.50
C LEU A 213 -9.66 -12.35 2.14
N GLY A 214 -10.53 -13.13 2.77
CA GLY A 214 -10.51 -14.58 2.59
C GLY A 214 -9.15 -15.20 2.96
N SER A 215 -8.58 -16.01 2.08
CA SER A 215 -7.27 -16.65 2.29
C SER A 215 -6.09 -15.72 2.09
N SER A 216 -6.26 -14.56 1.45
CA SER A 216 -5.18 -13.72 0.92
C SER A 216 -5.06 -12.37 1.60
N TYR A 217 -3.82 -11.81 1.58
CA TYR A 217 -3.56 -10.42 1.93
C TYR A 217 -3.48 -9.58 0.65
N ILE A 218 -4.43 -8.66 0.48
CA ILE A 218 -4.52 -7.79 -0.69
C ILE A 218 -4.03 -6.40 -0.31
N PRO A 219 -3.14 -5.75 -1.10
CA PRO A 219 -2.73 -4.39 -0.85
C PRO A 219 -3.92 -3.43 -1.00
N LEU A 220 -3.91 -2.33 -0.25
CA LEU A 220 -4.99 -1.33 -0.28
C LEU A 220 -5.24 -0.79 -1.70
N SER A 221 -4.20 -0.71 -2.52
CA SER A 221 -4.28 -0.31 -3.93
C SER A 221 -5.07 -1.29 -4.83
N GLY A 222 -5.24 -2.53 -4.38
CA GLY A 222 -6.04 -3.55 -5.08
C GLY A 222 -7.52 -3.58 -4.65
N ILE A 223 -7.94 -2.65 -3.80
CA ILE A 223 -9.33 -2.55 -3.33
C ILE A 223 -9.99 -1.40 -4.08
N SER A 224 -11.09 -1.69 -4.75
CA SER A 224 -11.85 -0.73 -5.52
C SER A 224 -12.78 0.09 -4.62
N GLU A 225 -13.49 -0.58 -3.70
CA GLU A 225 -14.48 0.06 -2.84
C GLU A 225 -14.63 -0.69 -1.50
N ILE A 226 -15.13 0.00 -0.48
CA ILE A 226 -15.42 -0.58 0.84
C ILE A 226 -16.83 -0.20 1.25
N TYR A 227 -17.71 -1.19 1.37
CA TYR A 227 -19.11 -1.04 1.76
C TYR A 227 -19.28 -1.15 3.27
N ALA A 228 -20.05 -0.24 3.85
CA ALA A 228 -20.29 -0.22 5.29
C ALA A 228 -21.08 -1.43 5.78
N ASN A 229 -21.97 -1.95 4.92
CA ASN A 229 -22.79 -3.13 5.21
C ASN A 229 -23.17 -3.84 3.89
N VAL A 230 -23.66 -5.07 4.05
CA VAL A 230 -24.03 -5.95 2.94
C VAL A 230 -25.24 -5.44 2.15
N LYS A 231 -26.14 -4.67 2.78
CA LYS A 231 -27.35 -4.17 2.10
C LYS A 231 -27.04 -3.21 0.96
N GLU A 232 -25.84 -2.63 0.93
CA GLU A 232 -25.37 -1.78 -0.16
C GLU A 232 -24.92 -2.60 -1.39
N LEU A 233 -24.75 -3.93 -1.23
CA LEU A 233 -24.37 -4.86 -2.30
C LEU A 233 -25.59 -5.51 -2.96
N GLU A 234 -26.76 -5.43 -2.33
CA GLU A 234 -27.98 -6.03 -2.82
C GLU A 234 -28.56 -5.17 -3.95
N GLU A 235 -28.16 -5.44 -5.19
CA GLU A 235 -29.00 -5.06 -6.31
C GLU A 235 -30.31 -5.85 -6.21
N PRO A 236 -31.48 -5.24 -6.39
CA PRO A 236 -32.74 -5.96 -6.36
C PRO A 236 -32.75 -7.02 -7.46
N ILE A 237 -32.58 -8.28 -7.07
CA ILE A 237 -32.67 -9.40 -7.98
C ILE A 237 -34.14 -9.55 -8.33
N ASP A 238 -34.48 -9.44 -9.62
CA ASP A 238 -35.82 -9.84 -10.07
C ASP A 238 -35.92 -11.37 -9.91
N ILE A 239 -36.78 -11.79 -8.97
CA ILE A 239 -37.01 -13.21 -8.64
C ILE A 239 -37.37 -14.02 -9.90
N LYS A 240 -37.83 -13.37 -10.97
CA LYS A 240 -38.13 -14.04 -12.24
C LYS A 240 -36.89 -14.59 -12.92
N ASP A 241 -35.76 -13.92 -12.80
CA ASP A 241 -34.47 -14.39 -13.38
C ASP A 241 -33.91 -15.59 -12.61
N LEU A 242 -34.25 -15.70 -11.30
CA LEU A 242 -33.82 -16.79 -10.43
C LEU A 242 -34.62 -18.08 -10.67
N ILE A 243 -35.93 -17.97 -11.03
CA ILE A 243 -36.85 -19.11 -11.12
C ILE A 243 -36.99 -19.64 -12.56
N LEU A 244 -36.75 -18.80 -13.53
CA LEU A 244 -37.01 -19.13 -14.94
C LEU A 244 -35.82 -19.60 -15.72
N GLY A 245 -34.60 -19.71 -15.13
CA GLY A 245 -33.43 -20.39 -15.72
C GLY A 245 -33.47 -20.52 -17.24
N ASN A 246 -33.71 -19.39 -17.97
CA ASN A 246 -33.70 -19.39 -19.41
C ASN A 246 -32.29 -19.13 -19.92
#